data_832814a1f677ab33b3779c41356540d6
#
_entry.id   832814a1f677ab33b3779c41356540d6
#
_cell.length_a   1.000
_cell.length_b   1.000
_cell.length_c   1.000
_cell.angle_alpha   90.00
_cell.angle_beta   90.00
_cell.angle_gamma   90.00
#
_symmetry.space_group_name_H-M   'P 1'
#
loop_
_entity.id
_entity.type
_entity.pdbx_description
1 polymer ?
#
loop_
_entity_poly.entity_id
_entity_poly.type
_entity_poly.pdbx_seq_one_letter_code
_entity_poly.pdbx_strand_id
1 'polypeptide(L)'
;MNVILSIRPTFCQSIFEGKKVYEYRKRVFKRTDIDKVYIYASKPICKIVGYFTIAAMIEDNPTEIWKITHKGSGITKEYFDAYFSGCDMAHAIKIGEVVKFDTPIDPKKVIKNFTAPQNYRYVDYDI
;
A
#
# COMPACT_ATOMS: atom_id res chain seq x y z
N MET A 1 -4.02 -15.16 -5.02
CA MET A 1 -3.93 -14.63 -3.62
C MET A 1 -4.03 -13.13 -3.65
N ASN A 2 -4.76 -12.55 -2.72
CA ASN A 2 -4.89 -11.10 -2.58
C ASN A 2 -4.33 -10.66 -1.22
N VAL A 3 -4.11 -9.36 -1.09
CA VAL A 3 -3.62 -8.75 0.15
C VAL A 3 -4.50 -7.55 0.49
N ILE A 4 -4.78 -7.35 1.77
CA ILE A 4 -5.33 -6.10 2.29
C ILE A 4 -4.18 -5.34 2.92
N LEU A 5 -3.98 -4.10 2.50
CA LEU A 5 -2.91 -3.24 2.97
C LEU A 5 -3.51 -2.00 3.60
N SER A 6 -3.14 -1.73 4.86
CA SER A 6 -3.59 -0.50 5.54
C SER A 6 -2.79 0.69 5.05
N ILE A 7 -3.47 1.70 4.53
CA ILE A 7 -2.85 2.89 3.96
C ILE A 7 -3.53 4.14 4.53
N ARG A 8 -2.77 5.16 4.85
CA ARG A 8 -3.32 6.43 5.34
C ARG A 8 -4.22 7.08 4.29
N PRO A 9 -5.33 7.72 4.68
CA PRO A 9 -6.26 8.34 3.73
C PRO A 9 -5.61 9.31 2.75
N THR A 10 -4.65 10.13 3.21
CA THR A 10 -3.94 11.07 2.33
C THR A 10 -3.14 10.35 1.25
N PHE A 11 -2.56 9.20 1.57
CA PHE A 11 -1.83 8.40 0.59
C PHE A 11 -2.78 7.65 -0.34
N CYS A 12 -3.92 7.21 0.17
CA CYS A 12 -4.97 6.62 -0.70
C CYS A 12 -5.36 7.60 -1.79
N GLN A 13 -5.62 8.85 -1.42
CA GLN A 13 -5.97 9.91 -2.36
C GLN A 13 -4.87 10.12 -3.39
N SER A 14 -3.62 10.21 -2.95
CA SER A 14 -2.48 10.39 -3.86
C SER A 14 -2.31 9.22 -4.84
N ILE A 15 -2.60 8.00 -4.39
CA ILE A 15 -2.59 6.82 -5.26
C ILE A 15 -3.69 6.94 -6.33
N PHE A 16 -4.91 7.27 -5.93
CA PHE A 16 -6.03 7.40 -6.87
C PHE A 16 -5.85 8.56 -7.85
N GLU A 17 -5.17 9.63 -7.44
CA GLU A 17 -4.86 10.75 -8.31
C GLU A 17 -3.65 10.51 -9.23
N GLY A 18 -2.97 9.38 -9.10
CA GLY A 18 -1.80 9.04 -9.89
C GLY A 18 -0.52 9.78 -9.48
N LYS A 19 -0.53 10.49 -8.36
CA LYS A 19 0.63 11.22 -7.85
C LYS A 19 1.60 10.32 -7.10
N LYS A 20 1.07 9.26 -6.47
CA LYS A 20 1.85 8.28 -5.72
C LYS A 20 1.83 6.97 -6.48
N VAL A 21 2.94 6.62 -7.11
CA VAL A 21 3.07 5.38 -7.89
C VAL A 21 3.93 4.33 -7.18
N TYR A 22 4.42 4.64 -5.99
CA TYR A 22 5.14 3.71 -5.12
C TYR A 22 4.55 3.76 -3.72
N GLU A 23 4.34 2.59 -3.14
CA GLU A 23 3.96 2.44 -1.73
C GLU A 23 5.15 1.89 -0.96
N TYR A 24 5.57 2.63 0.08
CA TYR A 24 6.76 2.29 0.85
C TYR A 24 6.40 1.54 2.12
N ARG A 25 7.17 0.49 2.40
CA ARG A 25 7.01 -0.34 3.59
C ARG A 25 8.35 -0.70 4.20
N LYS A 26 8.42 -0.73 5.53
CA LYS A 26 9.58 -1.26 6.25
C LYS A 26 9.62 -2.79 6.13
N ARG A 27 8.45 -3.40 6.09
CA ARG A 27 8.23 -4.83 5.90
C ARG A 27 7.12 -5.03 4.88
N VAL A 28 7.29 -6.02 4.05
CA VAL A 28 6.32 -6.32 3.00
C VAL A 28 6.04 -7.82 2.98
N PHE A 29 4.88 -8.19 2.44
CA PHE A 29 4.52 -9.59 2.25
C PHE A 29 5.52 -10.28 1.31
N LYS A 30 5.72 -11.58 1.53
CA LYS A 30 6.72 -12.36 0.81
C LYS A 30 6.17 -13.17 -0.35
N ARG A 31 4.85 -13.38 -0.42
CA ARG A 31 4.24 -14.11 -1.52
C ARG A 31 4.41 -13.36 -2.81
N THR A 32 4.71 -14.12 -3.89
CA THR A 32 4.93 -13.55 -5.23
C THR A 32 3.71 -13.72 -6.14
N ASP A 33 2.67 -14.43 -5.67
CA ASP A 33 1.45 -14.72 -6.43
C ASP A 33 0.29 -13.79 -6.07
N ILE A 34 0.59 -12.52 -5.78
CA ILE A 34 -0.43 -11.53 -5.41
C ILE A 34 -1.10 -10.97 -6.67
N ASP A 35 -2.43 -11.08 -6.73
CA ASP A 35 -3.24 -10.52 -7.81
C ASP A 35 -3.66 -9.09 -7.53
N LYS A 36 -4.33 -8.88 -6.40
CA LYS A 36 -4.84 -7.56 -6.01
C LYS A 36 -4.33 -7.17 -4.64
N VAL A 37 -3.97 -5.90 -4.50
CA VAL A 37 -3.70 -5.28 -3.21
C VAL A 37 -4.88 -4.36 -2.90
N TYR A 38 -5.77 -4.83 -2.02
CA TYR A 38 -6.90 -4.04 -1.56
C TYR A 38 -6.43 -2.95 -0.62
N ILE A 39 -6.89 -1.74 -0.86
CA ILE A 39 -6.52 -0.56 -0.09
C ILE A 39 -7.53 -0.38 1.04
N TYR A 40 -7.11 -0.66 2.27
CA TYR A 40 -7.87 -0.32 3.46
C TYR A 40 -7.44 1.07 3.93
N ALA A 41 -8.30 2.06 3.75
CA ALA A 41 -8.05 3.41 4.24
C ALA A 41 -8.20 3.42 5.75
N SER A 42 -7.12 3.74 6.46
CA SER A 42 -7.11 3.75 7.92
C SER A 42 -8.00 4.87 8.49
N LYS A 43 -8.09 4.96 9.82
CA LYS A 43 -8.91 5.96 10.50
C LYS A 43 -8.72 7.36 9.92
N PRO A 44 -9.77 8.15 9.76
CA PRO A 44 -11.15 7.92 10.22
C PRO A 44 -12.05 7.15 9.21
N ILE A 45 -11.54 6.75 8.07
CA ILE A 45 -12.35 6.15 6.99
C ILE A 45 -12.72 4.70 7.33
N CYS A 46 -11.75 3.86 7.65
CA CYS A 46 -11.93 2.47 8.06
C CYS A 46 -12.72 1.63 7.03
N LYS A 47 -12.45 1.82 5.75
CA LYS A 47 -13.11 1.11 4.64
C LYS A 47 -12.12 0.69 3.58
N ILE A 48 -12.48 -0.36 2.84
CA ILE A 48 -11.74 -0.75 1.64
C ILE A 48 -12.23 0.14 0.51
N VAL A 49 -11.33 0.95 -0.04
CA VAL A 49 -11.69 2.03 -0.98
C VAL A 49 -11.34 1.71 -2.43
N GLY A 50 -10.60 0.64 -2.67
CA GLY A 50 -10.20 0.22 -4.01
C GLY A 50 -9.11 -0.83 -3.95
N TYR A 51 -8.44 -1.04 -5.07
CA TYR A 51 -7.27 -1.90 -5.11
C TYR A 51 -6.28 -1.43 -6.18
N PHE A 52 -5.08 -1.95 -6.11
CA PHE A 52 -4.11 -1.82 -7.20
C PHE A 52 -3.46 -3.17 -7.48
N THR A 53 -2.88 -3.31 -8.66
CA THR A 53 -2.02 -4.43 -9.00
C THR A 53 -0.55 -4.06 -8.81
N ILE A 54 0.31 -5.05 -8.66
CA ILE A 54 1.73 -4.83 -8.45
C ILE A 54 2.47 -4.87 -9.77
N ALA A 55 3.13 -3.76 -10.15
CA ALA A 55 3.98 -3.72 -11.32
C ALA A 55 5.38 -4.26 -11.02
N ALA A 56 5.92 -3.98 -9.83
CA ALA A 56 7.22 -4.46 -9.39
C ALA A 56 7.36 -4.35 -7.88
N MET A 57 8.23 -5.16 -7.32
CA MET A 57 8.65 -5.08 -5.91
C MET A 57 10.14 -4.72 -5.90
N ILE A 58 10.49 -3.64 -5.22
CA ILE A 58 11.85 -3.14 -5.17
C ILE A 58 12.33 -3.16 -3.72
N GLU A 59 13.53 -3.67 -3.50
CA GLU A 59 14.14 -3.77 -2.18
C GLU A 59 15.60 -3.34 -2.27
N ASP A 60 15.99 -2.39 -1.43
CA ASP A 60 17.35 -1.92 -1.32
C ASP A 60 17.48 -1.06 -0.05
N ASN A 61 18.68 -0.52 0.22
CA ASN A 61 18.82 0.45 1.29
C ASN A 61 17.99 1.71 0.97
N PRO A 62 17.59 2.49 2.01
CA PRO A 62 16.72 3.65 1.79
C PRO A 62 17.26 4.68 0.80
N THR A 63 18.56 4.93 0.80
CA THR A 63 19.17 5.90 -0.13
C THR A 63 18.97 5.48 -1.58
N GLU A 64 19.20 4.22 -1.90
CA GLU A 64 19.01 3.71 -3.26
C GLU A 64 17.53 3.68 -3.65
N ILE A 65 16.65 3.28 -2.72
CA ILE A 65 15.20 3.31 -2.99
C ILE A 65 14.74 4.71 -3.32
N TRP A 66 15.19 5.72 -2.58
CA TRP A 66 14.83 7.11 -2.88
C TRP A 66 15.31 7.56 -4.26
N LYS A 67 16.54 7.22 -4.62
CA LYS A 67 17.07 7.53 -5.96
C LYS A 67 16.21 6.95 -7.07
N ILE A 68 15.77 5.72 -6.92
CA ILE A 68 14.98 5.01 -7.93
C ILE A 68 13.55 5.55 -8.00
N THR A 69 12.95 5.90 -6.86
CA THR A 69 11.49 6.05 -6.75
C THR A 69 11.01 7.47 -6.48
N HIS A 70 11.87 8.42 -6.18
CA HIS A 70 11.46 9.74 -5.65
C HIS A 70 10.49 10.50 -6.55
N LYS A 71 10.63 10.40 -7.87
CA LYS A 71 9.76 11.12 -8.82
C LYS A 71 8.30 10.67 -8.73
N GLY A 72 8.06 9.42 -8.35
CA GLY A 72 6.73 8.87 -8.19
C GLY A 72 6.38 8.57 -6.73
N SER A 73 7.09 9.17 -5.79
CA SER A 73 6.95 8.82 -4.36
C SER A 73 5.64 9.30 -3.73
N GLY A 74 5.15 10.46 -4.17
CA GLY A 74 3.97 11.08 -3.56
C GLY A 74 4.20 11.58 -2.14
N ILE A 75 5.44 11.63 -1.69
CA ILE A 75 5.83 12.11 -0.35
C ILE A 75 7.08 12.97 -0.46
N THR A 76 7.34 13.76 0.59
CA THR A 76 8.58 14.54 0.65
C THR A 76 9.77 13.69 1.05
N LYS A 77 10.97 14.15 0.73
CA LYS A 77 12.20 13.47 1.18
C LYS A 77 12.27 13.43 2.69
N GLU A 78 11.86 14.51 3.36
CA GLU A 78 11.84 14.61 4.82
C GLU A 78 10.95 13.53 5.44
N TYR A 79 9.77 13.31 4.87
CA TYR A 79 8.87 12.25 5.32
C TYR A 79 9.51 10.86 5.10
N PHE A 80 10.08 10.64 3.91
CA PHE A 80 10.75 9.39 3.58
C PHE A 80 11.89 9.08 4.55
N ASP A 81 12.76 10.06 4.79
CA ASP A 81 13.90 9.89 5.68
C ASP A 81 13.45 9.61 7.12
N ALA A 82 12.43 10.30 7.61
CA ALA A 82 11.88 10.05 8.94
C ALA A 82 11.26 8.67 9.04
N TYR A 83 10.51 8.25 8.02
CA TYR A 83 9.85 6.94 7.99
C TYR A 83 10.86 5.79 8.06
N PHE A 84 11.94 5.88 7.27
CA PHE A 84 12.95 4.83 7.21
C PHE A 84 14.12 5.03 8.17
N SER A 85 14.06 6.02 9.06
CA SER A 85 15.11 6.26 10.05
C SER A 85 15.41 5.00 10.84
N GLY A 86 16.69 4.61 10.88
CA GLY A 86 17.15 3.40 11.58
C GLY A 86 16.92 2.09 10.82
N CYS A 87 16.41 2.14 9.60
CA CYS A 87 16.21 0.95 8.77
C CYS A 87 17.37 0.78 7.79
N ASP A 88 17.90 -0.45 7.71
CA ASP A 88 18.93 -0.79 6.73
C ASP A 88 18.33 -1.08 5.35
N MET A 89 17.07 -1.55 5.32
CA MET A 89 16.37 -1.94 4.12
C MET A 89 15.04 -1.21 4.01
N ALA A 90 14.68 -0.86 2.78
CA ALA A 90 13.40 -0.27 2.43
C ALA A 90 12.76 -1.08 1.31
N HIS A 91 11.43 -1.16 1.34
CA HIS A 91 10.66 -1.82 0.30
C HIS A 91 9.77 -0.79 -0.40
N ALA A 92 9.72 -0.86 -1.73
CA ALA A 92 8.82 -0.05 -2.54
C ALA A 92 8.00 -0.97 -3.44
N ILE A 93 6.69 -0.85 -3.33
CA ILE A 93 5.74 -1.54 -4.22
C ILE A 93 5.46 -0.58 -5.37
N LYS A 94 5.87 -0.93 -6.58
CA LYS A 94 5.49 -0.16 -7.77
C LYS A 94 4.07 -0.50 -8.15
N ILE A 95 3.21 0.52 -8.16
CA ILE A 95 1.78 0.38 -8.40
C ILE A 95 1.53 0.22 -9.89
N GLY A 96 0.76 -0.80 -10.27
CA GLY A 96 0.31 -1.03 -11.63
C GLY A 96 -1.02 -0.38 -11.91
N GLU A 97 -2.05 -1.19 -12.20
CA GLU A 97 -3.41 -0.67 -12.36
C GLU A 97 -3.99 -0.24 -11.02
N VAL A 98 -4.79 0.82 -11.04
CA VAL A 98 -5.48 1.34 -9.86
C VAL A 98 -6.97 1.37 -10.15
N VAL A 99 -7.76 0.80 -9.24
CA VAL A 99 -9.21 0.81 -9.31
C VAL A 99 -9.77 1.41 -8.03
N LYS A 100 -10.46 2.53 -8.16
CA LYS A 100 -11.18 3.15 -7.05
C LYS A 100 -12.62 2.65 -7.07
N PHE A 101 -13.12 2.16 -5.93
CA PHE A 101 -14.52 1.73 -5.82
C PHE A 101 -15.46 2.93 -5.79
N ASP A 102 -16.57 2.84 -6.51
CA ASP A 102 -17.62 3.86 -6.47
C ASP A 102 -18.21 3.98 -5.06
N THR A 103 -18.40 2.84 -4.39
CA THR A 103 -18.85 2.78 -3.01
C THR A 103 -17.81 2.04 -2.17
N PRO A 104 -17.21 2.71 -1.18
CA PRO A 104 -16.31 2.03 -0.24
C PRO A 104 -16.98 0.85 0.45
N ILE A 105 -16.22 -0.20 0.69
CA ILE A 105 -16.71 -1.45 1.28
C ILE A 105 -16.35 -1.48 2.75
N ASP A 106 -17.35 -1.70 3.62
CA ASP A 106 -17.12 -1.94 5.03
C ASP A 106 -16.59 -3.36 5.18
N PRO A 107 -15.32 -3.55 5.59
CA PRO A 107 -14.73 -4.89 5.66
C PRO A 107 -15.42 -5.79 6.67
N LYS A 108 -16.05 -5.23 7.70
CA LYS A 108 -16.78 -6.02 8.71
C LYS A 108 -17.98 -6.75 8.14
N LYS A 109 -18.52 -6.27 7.02
CA LYS A 109 -19.67 -6.88 6.35
C LYS A 109 -19.28 -8.03 5.42
N VAL A 110 -18.02 -8.09 4.99
CA VAL A 110 -17.56 -9.07 4.01
C VAL A 110 -16.50 -10.03 4.57
N ILE A 111 -15.88 -9.67 5.68
CA ILE A 111 -14.85 -10.51 6.34
C ILE A 111 -15.26 -10.76 7.78
N LYS A 112 -15.47 -12.04 8.12
CA LYS A 112 -15.85 -12.44 9.47
C LYS A 112 -14.75 -12.04 10.47
N ASN A 113 -15.17 -11.41 11.59
CA ASN A 113 -14.25 -10.99 12.66
C ASN A 113 -13.10 -10.10 12.14
N PHE A 114 -13.40 -9.19 11.21
CA PHE A 114 -12.37 -8.34 10.64
C PHE A 114 -11.73 -7.46 11.72
N THR A 115 -10.41 -7.44 11.68
CA THR A 115 -9.58 -6.48 12.42
C THR A 115 -8.64 -5.82 11.43
N ALA A 116 -8.53 -4.50 11.47
CA ALA A 116 -7.64 -3.77 10.57
C ALA A 116 -6.20 -4.25 10.76
N PRO A 117 -5.51 -4.69 9.70
CA PRO A 117 -4.12 -5.10 9.83
C PRO A 117 -3.24 -3.89 10.16
N GLN A 118 -2.22 -4.10 10.98
CA GLN A 118 -1.23 -3.06 11.23
C GLN A 118 -0.38 -2.77 10.00
N ASN A 119 -0.15 -3.80 9.18
CA ASN A 119 0.59 -3.69 7.93
C ASN A 119 -0.24 -4.31 6.81
N TYR A 120 -0.29 -5.65 6.73
CA TYR A 120 -1.00 -6.36 5.67
C TYR A 120 -1.66 -7.64 6.19
N ARG A 121 -2.59 -8.16 5.38
CA ARG A 121 -3.26 -9.43 5.61
C ARG A 121 -3.55 -10.11 4.29
N TYR A 122 -3.23 -11.40 4.17
CA TYR A 122 -3.60 -12.20 3.00
C TYR A 122 -5.09 -12.55 3.04
N VAL A 123 -5.71 -12.51 1.86
CA VAL A 123 -7.06 -13.05 1.64
C VAL A 123 -7.06 -13.84 0.33
N ASP A 124 -7.65 -15.03 0.36
CA ASP A 124 -7.66 -15.96 -0.78
C ASP A 124 -8.95 -15.89 -1.60
N TYR A 125 -9.65 -14.76 -1.53
CA TYR A 125 -10.89 -14.52 -2.24
C TYR A 125 -10.95 -13.05 -2.67
N ASP A 126 -11.84 -12.76 -3.63
CA ASP A 126 -12.11 -11.38 -4.05
C ASP A 126 -13.13 -10.73 -3.12
N ILE A 127 -12.90 -9.45 -2.85
CA ILE A 127 -13.78 -8.64 -2.01
C ILE A 127 -14.80 -7.88 -2.85
#